data_fde383ac4971e512dfbbce3db63235d4
#
_entry.id   fde383ac4971e512dfbbce3db63235d4
#
_cell.length_a   1.000
_cell.length_b   1.000
_cell.length_c   1.000
_cell.angle_alpha   90.00
_cell.angle_beta   90.00
_cell.angle_gamma   90.00
#
_symmetry.space_group_name_H-M   'P 1'
#
loop_
_entity.id
_entity.type
_entity.pdbx_description
1 polymer ?
#
loop_
_entity_poly.entity_id
_entity_poly.type
_entity_poly.pdbx_seq_one_letter_code
_entity_poly.pdbx_strand_id
1 'polypeptide(L)'
;MKLISYKQNGNIKLGAFEEGRIYDLHALDGHIADNMLEFLQGGEEQLQLAMATMEDGSPTISAEDVELISPVPNPPSVRDAYAFRQHVATARRNRGLEMIPEFDEIPIFYFTNHHAVFGEGYFPVLSRHTEKLDFELECAAVIGKGGRNI
;
A
#
# COMPACT_ATOMS: atom_id res chain seq x y z
N MET A 1 -12.07 1.29 9.71
CA MET A 1 -11.07 2.37 9.56
C MET A 1 -10.28 2.13 8.28
N LYS A 2 -10.07 3.15 7.47
CA LYS A 2 -9.17 3.12 6.31
C LYS A 2 -7.99 4.04 6.62
N LEU A 3 -6.80 3.47 6.75
CA LEU A 3 -5.57 4.25 6.95
C LEU A 3 -5.07 4.76 5.60
N ILE A 4 -4.62 6.01 5.58
CA ILE A 4 -4.11 6.69 4.40
C ILE A 4 -2.82 7.44 4.71
N SER A 5 -2.03 7.67 3.67
CA SER A 5 -1.00 8.71 3.70
C SER A 5 -1.42 9.85 2.77
N TYR A 6 -1.21 11.07 3.21
CA TYR A 6 -1.56 12.27 2.45
C TYR A 6 -0.49 13.35 2.58
N LYS A 7 -0.42 14.24 1.59
CA LYS A 7 0.43 15.43 1.66
C LYS A 7 -0.38 16.67 1.97
N GLN A 8 0.09 17.43 2.92
CA GLN A 8 -0.44 18.74 3.26
C GLN A 8 0.71 19.69 3.56
N ASN A 9 0.75 20.85 2.90
CA ASN A 9 1.81 21.85 3.07
C ASN A 9 3.23 21.30 2.91
N GLY A 10 3.43 20.35 2.00
CA GLY A 10 4.73 19.71 1.73
C GLY A 10 5.12 18.56 2.68
N ASN A 11 4.33 18.30 3.70
CA ASN A 11 4.58 17.20 4.64
C ASN A 11 3.72 15.99 4.31
N ILE A 12 4.30 14.80 4.44
CA ILE A 12 3.58 13.52 4.37
C ILE A 12 3.09 13.17 5.77
N LYS A 13 1.81 12.88 5.89
CA LYS A 13 1.15 12.58 7.15
C LYS A 13 0.36 11.28 7.08
N LEU A 14 0.12 10.69 8.25
CA LEU A 14 -0.81 9.60 8.48
C LEU A 14 -2.20 10.15 8.79
N GLY A 15 -3.22 9.55 8.21
CA GLY A 15 -4.61 9.81 8.55
C GLY A 15 -5.48 8.58 8.51
N ALA A 16 -6.66 8.70 9.09
CA ALA A 16 -7.76 7.78 8.87
C ALA A 16 -8.82 8.46 7.99
N PHE A 17 -9.37 7.71 7.04
CA PHE A 17 -10.32 8.22 6.06
C PHE A 17 -11.70 7.62 6.29
N GLU A 18 -12.70 8.48 6.30
CA GLU A 18 -14.10 8.10 6.37
C GLU A 18 -14.98 9.14 5.65
N GLU A 19 -15.82 8.67 4.73
CA GLU A 19 -16.83 9.48 4.01
C GLU A 19 -16.31 10.82 3.44
N GLY A 20 -15.15 10.81 2.79
CA GLY A 20 -14.54 12.01 2.20
C GLY A 20 -13.82 12.94 3.19
N ARG A 21 -13.76 12.54 4.45
CA ARG A 21 -13.10 13.29 5.53
C ARG A 21 -11.90 12.53 6.08
N ILE A 22 -10.94 13.26 6.60
CA ILE A 22 -9.70 12.74 7.15
C ILE A 22 -9.58 13.15 8.62
N TYR A 23 -9.28 12.16 9.45
CA TYR A 23 -8.78 12.34 10.81
C TYR A 23 -7.26 12.47 10.73
N ASP A 24 -6.69 13.61 11.08
CA ASP A 24 -5.24 13.76 11.29
C ASP A 24 -4.92 13.11 12.65
N LEU A 25 -4.55 11.84 12.62
CA LEU A 25 -4.44 11.03 13.83
C LEU A 25 -3.43 11.58 14.82
N HIS A 26 -2.26 12.00 14.34
CA HIS A 26 -1.22 12.59 15.19
C HIS A 26 -1.62 13.96 15.77
N ALA A 27 -2.37 14.76 15.02
CA ALA A 27 -2.86 16.05 15.52
C ALA A 27 -3.95 15.88 16.58
N LEU A 28 -4.74 14.79 16.51
CA LEU A 28 -5.76 14.45 17.50
C LEU A 28 -5.15 13.84 18.76
N ASP A 29 -4.13 12.99 18.61
CA ASP A 29 -3.38 12.40 19.72
C ASP A 29 -1.89 12.28 19.35
N GLY A 30 -1.06 13.09 19.94
CA GLY A 30 0.39 13.13 19.69
C GLY A 30 1.17 11.85 20.06
N HIS A 31 0.52 10.85 20.67
CA HIS A 31 1.13 9.52 20.89
C HIS A 31 1.00 8.61 19.67
N ILE A 32 0.14 8.95 18.71
CA ILE A 32 0.06 8.25 17.44
C ILE A 32 1.20 8.75 16.54
N ALA A 33 1.86 7.83 15.85
CA ALA A 33 2.91 8.16 14.89
C ALA A 33 2.40 9.12 13.79
N ASP A 34 3.24 10.04 13.34
CA ASP A 34 2.88 11.02 12.30
C ASP A 34 2.96 10.45 10.87
N ASN A 35 3.56 9.27 10.71
CA ASN A 35 3.68 8.62 9.41
C ASN A 35 3.32 7.13 9.46
N MET A 36 2.95 6.60 8.29
CA MET A 36 2.46 5.23 8.15
C MET A 36 3.49 4.18 8.55
N LEU A 37 4.78 4.39 8.25
CA LEU A 37 5.79 3.37 8.53
C LEU A 37 6.01 3.18 10.03
N GLU A 38 6.15 4.28 10.78
CA GLU A 38 6.26 4.23 12.24
C GLU A 38 5.00 3.71 12.90
N PHE A 39 3.83 4.09 12.38
CA PHE A 39 2.55 3.57 12.83
C PHE A 39 2.48 2.04 12.70
N LEU A 40 2.83 1.49 11.53
CA LEU A 40 2.85 0.06 11.28
C LEU A 40 3.88 -0.67 12.17
N GLN A 41 5.03 -0.05 12.41
CA GLN A 41 6.06 -0.60 13.32
C GLN A 41 5.60 -0.64 14.77
N GLY A 42 4.75 0.29 15.18
CA GLY A 42 4.12 0.30 16.52
C GLY A 42 3.04 -0.76 16.70
N GLY A 43 2.59 -1.39 15.61
CA GLY A 43 1.74 -2.58 15.64
C GLY A 43 0.38 -2.37 16.29
N GLU A 44 -0.04 -3.34 17.09
CA GLU A 44 -1.37 -3.38 17.69
C GLU A 44 -1.62 -2.18 18.63
N GLU A 45 -0.62 -1.71 19.35
CA GLU A 45 -0.75 -0.58 20.27
C GLU A 45 -1.17 0.70 19.52
N GLN A 46 -0.48 1.01 18.40
CA GLN A 46 -0.83 2.16 17.55
C GLN A 46 -2.21 2.02 16.92
N LEU A 47 -2.58 0.80 16.53
CA LEU A 47 -3.89 0.53 15.96
C LEU A 47 -5.02 0.77 16.97
N GLN A 48 -4.89 0.27 18.18
CA GLN A 48 -5.89 0.46 19.25
C GLN A 48 -6.01 1.94 19.64
N LEU A 49 -4.88 2.64 19.73
CA LEU A 49 -4.87 4.07 20.02
C LEU A 49 -5.59 4.87 18.93
N ALA A 50 -5.33 4.56 17.66
CA ALA A 50 -6.01 5.23 16.54
C ALA A 50 -7.52 4.96 16.53
N MET A 51 -7.95 3.75 16.85
CA MET A 51 -9.37 3.41 16.94
C MET A 51 -10.06 4.21 18.05
N ALA A 52 -9.48 4.25 19.25
CA ALA A 52 -10.00 5.03 20.37
C ALA A 52 -10.06 6.53 20.04
N THR A 53 -9.00 7.07 19.41
CA THR A 53 -8.95 8.48 19.01
C THR A 53 -10.04 8.84 18.00
N MET A 54 -10.40 7.92 17.10
CA MET A 54 -11.50 8.15 16.13
C MET A 54 -12.88 8.09 16.79
N GLU A 55 -13.08 7.31 17.85
CA GLU A 55 -14.35 7.26 18.57
C GLU A 55 -14.66 8.58 19.25
N ASP A 56 -13.66 9.24 19.83
CA ASP A 56 -13.79 10.49 20.57
C ASP A 56 -13.53 11.73 19.70
N GLY A 57 -12.82 11.58 18.61
CA GLY A 57 -12.40 12.67 17.73
C GLY A 57 -13.40 13.00 16.62
N SER A 58 -13.07 14.05 15.90
CA SER A 58 -13.82 14.44 14.70
C SER A 58 -12.85 14.68 13.53
N PRO A 59 -13.23 14.32 12.30
CA PRO A 59 -12.38 14.60 11.13
C PRO A 59 -12.32 16.12 10.88
N THR A 60 -11.13 16.62 10.64
CA THR A 60 -10.87 18.06 10.50
C THR A 60 -10.52 18.47 9.07
N ILE A 61 -10.17 17.54 8.21
CA ILE A 61 -9.64 17.79 6.87
C ILE A 61 -10.60 17.18 5.83
N SER A 62 -10.89 17.94 4.75
CA SER A 62 -11.53 17.37 3.56
C SER A 62 -10.49 16.64 2.72
N ALA A 63 -10.83 15.49 2.17
CA ALA A 63 -9.94 14.77 1.26
C ALA A 63 -9.65 15.53 -0.04
N GLU A 64 -10.53 16.49 -0.41
CA GLU A 64 -10.35 17.37 -1.57
C GLU A 64 -9.28 18.46 -1.35
N ASP A 65 -8.93 18.73 -0.09
CA ASP A 65 -7.96 19.78 0.28
C ASP A 65 -6.52 19.26 0.39
N VAL A 66 -6.28 17.98 0.10
CA VAL A 66 -4.98 17.33 0.23
C VAL A 66 -4.67 16.43 -0.97
N GLU A 67 -3.40 16.10 -1.16
CA GLU A 67 -2.96 15.09 -2.13
C GLU A 67 -2.92 13.72 -1.44
N LEU A 68 -3.82 12.82 -1.80
CA LEU A 68 -3.72 11.42 -1.39
C LEU A 68 -2.55 10.76 -2.13
N ILE A 69 -1.74 10.03 -1.39
CA ILE A 69 -0.58 9.30 -1.94
C ILE A 69 -0.70 7.82 -1.63
N SER A 70 0.28 7.02 -2.07
CA SER A 70 0.34 5.61 -1.68
C SER A 70 0.18 5.45 -0.17
N PRO A 71 -0.64 4.52 0.33
CA PRO A 71 -0.80 4.30 1.78
C PRO A 71 0.51 4.08 2.52
N VAL A 72 1.47 3.37 1.90
CA VAL A 72 2.84 3.21 2.41
C VAL A 72 3.80 3.77 1.37
N PRO A 73 4.13 5.09 1.43
CA PRO A 73 4.84 5.76 0.33
C PRO A 73 6.27 5.27 0.08
N ASN A 74 6.95 4.81 1.10
CA ASN A 74 8.33 4.32 1.00
C ASN A 74 8.49 3.02 1.80
N PRO A 75 7.86 1.92 1.36
CA PRO A 75 7.97 0.66 2.08
C PRO A 75 9.41 0.15 2.05
N PRO A 76 9.89 -0.54 3.10
CA PRO A 76 11.25 -1.09 3.14
C PRO A 76 11.53 -2.10 2.01
N SER A 77 10.50 -2.78 1.53
CA SER A 77 10.57 -3.67 0.36
C SER A 77 9.17 -3.95 -0.17
N VAL A 78 9.09 -4.26 -1.46
CA VAL A 78 7.88 -4.76 -2.11
C VAL A 78 8.23 -6.02 -2.89
N ARG A 79 7.36 -7.01 -2.81
CA ARG A 79 7.44 -8.23 -3.62
C ARG A 79 6.13 -8.43 -4.33
N ASP A 80 6.23 -8.70 -5.61
CA ASP A 80 5.12 -9.07 -6.46
C ASP A 80 5.17 -10.58 -6.69
N ALA A 81 4.07 -11.27 -6.44
CA ALA A 81 4.05 -12.72 -6.38
C ALA A 81 3.04 -13.34 -7.35
N TYR A 82 3.43 -14.40 -8.01
CA TYR A 82 2.54 -15.24 -8.81
C TYR A 82 1.61 -16.07 -7.91
N ALA A 83 0.62 -15.41 -7.28
CA ALA A 83 -0.26 -16.07 -6.32
C ALA A 83 -1.36 -16.92 -6.96
N PHE A 84 -1.83 -16.57 -8.16
CA PHE A 84 -2.97 -17.22 -8.80
C PHE A 84 -2.54 -18.16 -9.93
N ARG A 85 -2.55 -19.47 -9.65
CA ARG A 85 -2.13 -20.51 -10.60
C ARG A 85 -2.84 -20.42 -11.95
N GLN A 86 -4.14 -20.13 -11.97
CA GLN A 86 -4.90 -19.99 -13.21
C GLN A 86 -4.41 -18.82 -14.07
N HIS A 87 -4.07 -17.69 -13.45
CA HIS A 87 -3.50 -16.53 -14.14
C HIS A 87 -2.17 -16.91 -14.79
N VAL A 88 -1.26 -17.51 -14.05
CA VAL A 88 0.05 -17.94 -14.54
C VAL A 88 -0.08 -18.97 -15.66
N ALA A 89 -0.94 -19.97 -15.51
CA ALA A 89 -1.18 -20.98 -16.53
C ALA A 89 -1.71 -20.37 -17.84
N THR A 90 -2.60 -19.38 -17.74
CA THR A 90 -3.14 -18.67 -18.90
C THR A 90 -2.06 -17.82 -19.58
N ALA A 91 -1.28 -17.05 -18.82
CA ALA A 91 -0.21 -16.22 -19.34
C ALA A 91 0.87 -17.07 -20.06
N ARG A 92 1.24 -18.21 -19.47
CA ARG A 92 2.20 -19.14 -20.09
C ARG A 92 1.63 -19.76 -21.37
N ARG A 93 0.40 -20.28 -21.34
CA ARG A 93 -0.26 -20.85 -22.52
C ARG A 93 -0.35 -19.85 -23.67
N ASN A 94 -0.65 -18.58 -23.40
CA ASN A 94 -0.70 -17.52 -24.42
C ASN A 94 0.68 -17.27 -25.09
N ARG A 95 1.76 -17.65 -24.41
CA ARG A 95 3.13 -17.61 -24.91
C ARG A 95 3.60 -18.94 -25.52
N GLY A 96 2.73 -19.96 -25.59
CA GLY A 96 3.07 -21.31 -26.06
C GLY A 96 3.94 -22.10 -25.09
N LEU A 97 3.89 -21.79 -23.79
CA LEU A 97 4.70 -22.41 -22.75
C LEU A 97 3.85 -23.28 -21.82
N GLU A 98 4.40 -24.41 -21.38
CA GLU A 98 3.81 -25.25 -20.35
C GLU A 98 4.08 -24.69 -18.94
N MET A 99 3.29 -25.15 -17.97
CA MET A 99 3.57 -24.84 -16.57
C MET A 99 4.89 -25.45 -16.13
N ILE A 100 5.54 -24.78 -15.17
CA ILE A 100 6.77 -25.25 -14.55
C ILE A 100 6.48 -25.90 -13.19
N PRO A 101 7.14 -27.02 -12.85
CA PRO A 101 6.94 -27.70 -11.56
C PRO A 101 7.23 -26.76 -10.36
N GLU A 102 8.23 -25.92 -10.49
CA GLU A 102 8.69 -24.99 -9.46
C GLU A 102 7.58 -24.04 -8.98
N PHE A 103 6.57 -23.79 -9.80
CA PHE A 103 5.43 -22.97 -9.38
C PHE A 103 4.66 -23.59 -8.21
N ASP A 104 4.56 -24.91 -8.19
CA ASP A 104 3.83 -25.64 -7.15
C ASP A 104 4.75 -26.01 -5.94
N GLU A 105 6.06 -25.81 -6.06
CA GLU A 105 7.07 -26.19 -5.06
C GLU A 105 7.57 -25.03 -4.22
N ILE A 106 7.70 -23.84 -4.83
CA ILE A 106 8.26 -22.65 -4.17
C ILE A 106 7.41 -21.40 -4.45
N PRO A 107 7.34 -20.46 -3.51
CA PRO A 107 6.69 -19.17 -3.76
C PRO A 107 7.53 -18.32 -4.75
N ILE A 108 7.02 -18.15 -5.96
CA ILE A 108 7.68 -17.35 -6.99
C ILE A 108 7.28 -15.90 -6.80
N PHE A 109 8.25 -15.02 -6.70
CA PHE A 109 8.05 -13.58 -6.63
C PHE A 109 9.24 -12.85 -7.27
N TYR A 110 9.05 -11.56 -7.57
CA TYR A 110 10.16 -10.69 -7.90
C TYR A 110 10.20 -9.45 -7.00
N PHE A 111 11.38 -8.88 -6.83
CA PHE A 111 11.54 -7.60 -6.14
C PHE A 111 11.15 -6.48 -7.09
N THR A 112 10.18 -5.71 -6.71
CA THR A 112 9.82 -4.50 -7.45
C THR A 112 10.47 -3.26 -6.84
N ASN A 113 10.43 -2.15 -7.57
CA ASN A 113 11.03 -0.90 -7.10
C ASN A 113 10.16 -0.27 -6.02
N HIS A 114 10.51 -0.50 -4.76
CA HIS A 114 9.80 0.01 -3.59
C HIS A 114 9.91 1.54 -3.40
N HIS A 115 10.80 2.21 -4.14
CA HIS A 115 10.88 3.68 -4.19
C HIS A 115 10.00 4.32 -5.27
N ALA A 116 9.31 3.53 -6.07
CA ALA A 116 8.42 4.00 -7.13
C ALA A 116 6.98 3.53 -6.91
N VAL A 117 6.49 3.70 -5.68
CA VAL A 117 5.09 3.41 -5.31
C VAL A 117 4.33 4.73 -5.32
N PHE A 118 3.38 4.85 -6.24
CA PHE A 118 2.56 6.05 -6.42
C PHE A 118 1.16 5.87 -5.82
N GLY A 119 0.52 6.97 -5.46
CA GLY A 119 -0.91 7.03 -5.16
C GLY A 119 -1.73 7.21 -6.42
N GLU A 120 -2.99 7.57 -6.24
CA GLU A 120 -3.86 7.95 -7.37
C GLU A 120 -3.35 9.22 -8.06
N GLY A 121 -3.69 9.39 -9.33
CA GLY A 121 -3.38 10.58 -10.10
C GLY A 121 -2.41 10.30 -11.25
N TYR A 122 -1.62 11.31 -11.57
CA TYR A 122 -0.70 11.26 -12.70
C TYR A 122 0.65 10.63 -12.29
N PHE A 123 1.11 9.64 -13.06
CA PHE A 123 2.48 9.15 -12.97
C PHE A 123 3.19 9.25 -14.33
N PRO A 124 4.48 9.61 -14.35
CA PRO A 124 5.20 9.80 -15.59
C PRO A 124 5.55 8.46 -16.24
N VAL A 125 5.23 8.31 -17.52
CA VAL A 125 5.61 7.16 -18.34
C VAL A 125 6.40 7.63 -19.55
N LEU A 126 7.51 6.98 -19.84
CA LEU A 126 8.29 7.29 -21.03
C LEU A 126 7.51 6.89 -22.29
N SER A 127 7.38 7.79 -23.27
CA SER A 127 6.60 7.56 -24.49
C SER A 127 6.97 6.28 -25.23
N ARG A 128 8.26 5.90 -25.22
CA ARG A 128 8.74 4.64 -25.81
C ARG A 128 8.24 3.37 -25.09
N HIS A 129 7.67 3.49 -23.90
CA HIS A 129 7.16 2.37 -23.09
C HIS A 129 5.62 2.30 -23.08
N THR A 130 4.94 3.19 -23.82
CA THR A 130 3.48 3.37 -23.71
C THR A 130 2.67 2.75 -24.84
N GLU A 131 3.28 2.12 -25.83
CA GLU A 131 2.55 1.54 -26.97
C GLU A 131 1.54 0.46 -26.57
N LYS A 132 1.81 -0.24 -25.47
CA LYS A 132 0.97 -1.32 -24.94
C LYS A 132 0.95 -1.26 -23.42
N LEU A 133 0.64 -0.08 -22.86
CA LEU A 133 0.47 0.07 -21.42
C LEU A 133 -0.79 -0.66 -20.97
N ASP A 134 -0.65 -1.50 -19.96
CA ASP A 134 -1.72 -2.24 -19.33
C ASP A 134 -1.54 -2.20 -17.82
N PHE A 135 -2.50 -2.74 -17.06
CA PHE A 135 -2.44 -2.80 -15.61
C PHE A 135 -2.85 -4.19 -15.11
N GLU A 136 -2.44 -4.51 -13.90
CA GLU A 136 -2.93 -5.65 -13.13
C GLU A 136 -3.61 -5.14 -11.86
N LEU A 137 -4.80 -5.67 -11.56
CA LEU A 137 -5.51 -5.35 -10.32
C LEU A 137 -5.12 -6.36 -9.25
N GLU A 138 -4.41 -5.91 -8.24
CA GLU A 138 -3.85 -6.76 -7.20
C GLU A 138 -4.21 -6.31 -5.79
N CYS A 139 -4.14 -7.24 -4.85
CA CYS A 139 -4.24 -6.95 -3.42
C CYS A 139 -2.87 -7.07 -2.79
N ALA A 140 -2.40 -6.01 -2.16
CA ALA A 140 -1.17 -6.03 -1.39
C ALA A 140 -1.46 -6.29 0.10
N ALA A 141 -0.63 -7.14 0.71
CA ALA A 141 -0.63 -7.35 2.15
C ALA A 141 0.58 -6.68 2.80
N VAL A 142 0.34 -5.97 3.89
CA VAL A 142 1.42 -5.42 4.73
C VAL A 142 1.81 -6.44 5.78
N ILE A 143 3.10 -6.80 5.84
CA ILE A 143 3.61 -7.75 6.83
C ILE A 143 3.71 -7.06 8.19
N GLY A 144 2.80 -7.38 9.09
CA GLY A 144 2.73 -6.80 10.44
C GLY A 144 3.65 -7.47 11.46
N LYS A 145 4.08 -8.72 11.22
CA LYS A 145 4.96 -9.46 12.12
C LYS A 145 6.02 -10.21 11.34
N GLY A 146 7.26 -9.98 11.69
CA GLY A 146 8.39 -10.72 11.10
C GLY A 146 8.31 -12.22 11.42
N GLY A 147 8.72 -13.06 10.45
CA GLY A 147 8.73 -14.51 10.60
C GLY A 147 9.79 -15.16 9.73
N ARG A 148 10.09 -16.42 10.06
CA ARG A 148 11.02 -17.27 9.33
C ARG A 148 10.58 -18.72 9.46
N ASN A 149 10.57 -19.47 8.37
CA ASN A 149 10.11 -20.87 8.32
C ASN A 149 8.69 -21.05 8.89
N ILE A 150 7.77 -20.15 8.50
CA ILE A 150 6.37 -20.16 8.89
C ILE A 150 5.54 -21.02 7.96
#